data_6048a2df7f48e72a17487ae6a563757e
#
_entry.id   6048a2df7f48e72a17487ae6a563757e
#
_cell.length_a   1.000
_cell.length_b   1.000
_cell.length_c   1.000
_cell.angle_alpha   90.00
_cell.angle_beta   90.00
_cell.angle_gamma   90.00
#
_symmetry.space_group_name_H-M   'P 1'
#
loop_
_entity.id
_entity.type
_entity.pdbx_description
1 polymer ?
#
loop_
_entity_poly.entity_id
_entity_poly.type
_entity_poly.pdbx_seq_one_letter_code
_entity_poly.pdbx_strand_id
1 'polypeptide(L)'
;MAAMTKEIQRQVEIPSGKRRLSGVMHVPTDARGVVAFAHGSGSGRFSPRNQFVAGVLDEAGLATLLLDLLEEAVSEDQRKVFDIKLLAERLQSAADWLKREPATKALRLGYFGASTGAGTALVAAARDPAAVGAVVSRGGRPDLARDYLSAVQAPTLLIVGGNDDVVIELNEQALRLLHCPKQLVIVPGATHVFEEPGTLEEVSRLAKEWFVRHLTPSTGLSPKRNE
;
A
#
# COMPACT_ATOMS: atom_id res chain seq x y z
N MET A 1 -0.66 23.06 -23.65
CA MET A 1 -1.63 23.02 -22.54
C MET A 1 -1.87 21.54 -22.24
N ALA A 2 -1.39 21.02 -21.12
CA ALA A 2 -1.74 19.67 -20.67
C ALA A 2 -3.23 19.67 -20.35
N ALA A 3 -3.98 18.69 -20.87
CA ALA A 3 -5.38 18.52 -20.50
C ALA A 3 -5.45 18.20 -19.00
N MET A 4 -6.12 19.06 -18.23
CA MET A 4 -6.39 18.79 -16.81
C MET A 4 -7.16 17.47 -16.73
N THR A 5 -6.61 16.49 -16.06
CA THR A 5 -7.28 15.20 -15.83
C THR A 5 -8.46 15.47 -14.88
N LYS A 6 -9.67 15.08 -15.29
CA LYS A 6 -10.85 15.22 -14.45
C LYS A 6 -10.76 14.20 -13.31
N GLU A 7 -11.17 14.61 -12.10
CA GLU A 7 -11.31 13.70 -10.96
C GLU A 7 -12.21 12.50 -11.33
N ILE A 8 -11.77 11.29 -10.97
CA ILE A 8 -12.47 10.03 -11.26
C ILE A 8 -12.67 9.27 -9.95
N GLN A 9 -13.92 8.93 -9.65
CA GLN A 9 -14.26 7.96 -8.61
C GLN A 9 -15.19 6.91 -9.19
N ARG A 10 -14.81 5.64 -9.13
CA ARG A 10 -15.64 4.56 -9.68
C ARG A 10 -15.34 3.20 -9.07
N GLN A 11 -16.34 2.33 -9.10
CA GLN A 11 -16.12 0.90 -8.88
C GLN A 11 -15.46 0.28 -10.12
N VAL A 12 -14.59 -0.69 -9.89
CA VAL A 12 -13.84 -1.39 -10.94
C VAL A 12 -13.85 -2.90 -10.72
N GLU A 13 -13.80 -3.64 -11.81
CA GLU A 13 -13.66 -5.09 -11.81
C GLU A 13 -12.36 -5.48 -12.51
N ILE A 14 -11.41 -6.02 -11.75
CA ILE A 14 -10.05 -6.30 -12.19
C ILE A 14 -9.89 -7.78 -12.51
N PRO A 15 -9.54 -8.16 -13.75
CA PRO A 15 -9.29 -9.56 -14.08
C PRO A 15 -8.07 -10.12 -13.30
N SER A 16 -8.26 -11.30 -12.68
CA SER A 16 -7.18 -12.03 -12.00
C SER A 16 -7.33 -13.53 -12.26
N GLY A 17 -6.67 -14.02 -13.29
CA GLY A 17 -6.86 -15.39 -13.80
C GLY A 17 -8.30 -15.63 -14.25
N LYS A 18 -8.96 -16.62 -13.64
CA LYS A 18 -10.38 -16.96 -13.92
C LYS A 18 -11.37 -16.12 -13.09
N ARG A 19 -10.90 -15.23 -12.25
CA ARG A 19 -11.71 -14.45 -11.31
C ARG A 19 -11.67 -12.95 -11.64
N ARG A 20 -12.54 -12.20 -10.97
CA ARG A 20 -12.52 -10.73 -10.95
C ARG A 20 -12.39 -10.27 -9.52
N LEU A 21 -11.56 -9.24 -9.31
CA LEU A 21 -11.41 -8.57 -8.02
C LEU A 21 -12.22 -7.28 -8.08
N SER A 22 -13.13 -7.11 -7.14
CA SER A 22 -13.88 -5.87 -7.01
C SER A 22 -13.05 -4.81 -6.32
N GLY A 23 -13.08 -3.59 -6.83
CA GLY A 23 -12.35 -2.45 -6.28
C GLY A 23 -13.09 -1.15 -6.34
N VAL A 24 -12.61 -0.17 -5.58
CA VAL A 24 -12.99 1.24 -5.67
C VAL A 24 -11.73 2.03 -6.01
N MET A 25 -11.74 2.69 -7.15
CA MET A 25 -10.64 3.54 -7.61
C MET A 25 -11.04 5.01 -7.49
N HIS A 26 -10.14 5.80 -6.90
CA HIS A 26 -10.21 7.25 -6.92
C HIS A 26 -8.94 7.81 -7.56
N VAL A 27 -9.08 8.76 -8.49
CA VAL A 27 -7.97 9.45 -9.14
C VAL A 27 -8.25 10.95 -9.03
N PRO A 28 -7.57 11.67 -8.14
CA PRO A 28 -7.70 13.12 -8.03
C PRO A 28 -7.18 13.82 -9.29
N THR A 29 -7.59 15.06 -9.49
CA THR A 29 -7.06 15.90 -10.58
C THR A 29 -5.54 16.00 -10.43
N ASP A 30 -4.81 15.79 -11.56
CA ASP A 30 -3.35 15.87 -11.61
C ASP A 30 -2.61 14.91 -10.63
N ALA A 31 -3.15 13.69 -10.48
CA ALA A 31 -2.53 12.65 -9.66
C ALA A 31 -1.06 12.42 -10.05
N ARG A 32 -0.18 12.28 -9.02
CA ARG A 32 1.27 12.18 -9.17
C ARG A 32 1.85 10.81 -8.84
N GLY A 33 1.01 9.91 -8.35
CA GLY A 33 1.32 8.53 -8.01
C GLY A 33 0.02 7.77 -7.78
N VAL A 34 0.08 6.45 -7.67
CA VAL A 34 -1.06 5.59 -7.37
C VAL A 34 -0.71 4.59 -6.27
N VAL A 35 -1.62 4.38 -5.32
CA VAL A 35 -1.45 3.44 -4.20
C VAL A 35 -2.55 2.38 -4.23
N ALA A 36 -2.15 1.10 -4.34
CA ALA A 36 -3.06 -0.03 -4.21
C ALA A 36 -3.02 -0.56 -2.77
N PHE A 37 -4.21 -0.82 -2.21
CA PHE A 37 -4.39 -1.22 -0.83
C PHE A 37 -4.58 -2.73 -0.71
N ALA A 38 -3.71 -3.38 0.07
CA ALA A 38 -3.85 -4.76 0.50
C ALA A 38 -4.44 -4.80 1.91
N HIS A 39 -5.70 -5.21 2.01
CA HIS A 39 -6.42 -5.29 3.28
C HIS A 39 -5.97 -6.47 4.14
N GLY A 40 -6.20 -6.40 5.45
CA GLY A 40 -5.99 -7.50 6.38
C GLY A 40 -7.11 -8.54 6.34
N SER A 41 -6.94 -9.63 7.10
CA SER A 41 -7.96 -10.67 7.26
C SER A 41 -9.25 -10.09 7.85
N GLY A 42 -10.40 -10.55 7.36
CA GLY A 42 -11.72 -10.07 7.80
C GLY A 42 -12.04 -8.62 7.38
N SER A 43 -11.30 -8.06 6.42
CA SER A 43 -11.45 -6.70 5.93
C SER A 43 -11.60 -6.71 4.41
N GLY A 44 -11.90 -5.57 3.80
CA GLY A 44 -12.06 -5.42 2.35
C GLY A 44 -11.97 -3.94 1.92
N ARG A 45 -12.38 -3.68 0.66
CA ARG A 45 -12.38 -2.35 0.06
C ARG A 45 -13.20 -1.30 0.82
N PHE A 46 -14.15 -1.74 1.66
CA PHE A 46 -14.99 -0.87 2.47
C PHE A 46 -14.50 -0.68 3.91
N SER A 47 -13.28 -1.14 4.23
CA SER A 47 -12.68 -0.91 5.55
C SER A 47 -12.64 0.58 5.90
N PRO A 48 -13.32 1.05 6.96
CA PRO A 48 -13.33 2.48 7.31
C PRO A 48 -11.93 3.05 7.53
N ARG A 49 -11.03 2.26 8.15
CA ARG A 49 -9.63 2.67 8.38
C ARG A 49 -8.85 2.84 7.08
N ASN A 50 -9.01 1.91 6.14
CA ASN A 50 -8.32 2.03 4.84
C ASN A 50 -8.91 3.17 4.00
N GLN A 51 -10.24 3.39 4.05
CA GLN A 51 -10.89 4.53 3.40
C GLN A 51 -10.40 5.87 3.98
N PHE A 52 -10.22 5.96 5.30
CA PHE A 52 -9.67 7.16 5.93
C PHE A 52 -8.25 7.47 5.43
N VAL A 53 -7.35 6.47 5.43
CA VAL A 53 -6.00 6.64 4.89
C VAL A 53 -6.04 7.00 3.40
N ALA A 54 -6.87 6.33 2.61
CA ALA A 54 -7.03 6.62 1.19
C ALA A 54 -7.46 8.07 0.93
N GLY A 55 -8.44 8.58 1.69
CA GLY A 55 -8.88 9.98 1.60
C GLY A 55 -7.73 10.98 1.83
N VAL A 56 -6.88 10.74 2.83
CA VAL A 56 -5.70 11.58 3.08
C VAL A 56 -4.67 11.52 1.95
N LEU A 57 -4.53 10.35 1.30
CA LEU A 57 -3.66 10.21 0.13
C LEU A 57 -4.25 10.90 -1.11
N ASP A 58 -5.56 10.79 -1.31
CA ASP A 58 -6.28 11.45 -2.40
C ASP A 58 -6.16 12.99 -2.30
N GLU A 59 -6.33 13.56 -1.11
CA GLU A 59 -6.12 14.98 -0.84
C GLU A 59 -4.67 15.43 -1.12
N ALA A 60 -3.71 14.51 -1.00
CA ALA A 60 -2.31 14.76 -1.31
C ALA A 60 -1.97 14.59 -2.80
N GLY A 61 -2.96 14.36 -3.67
CA GLY A 61 -2.77 14.16 -5.11
C GLY A 61 -2.18 12.78 -5.46
N LEU A 62 -2.52 11.74 -4.69
CA LEU A 62 -2.20 10.37 -5.00
C LEU A 62 -3.49 9.62 -5.35
N ALA A 63 -3.52 8.94 -6.48
CA ALA A 63 -4.63 8.06 -6.79
C ALA A 63 -4.64 6.85 -5.85
N THR A 64 -5.82 6.32 -5.54
CA THR A 64 -5.97 5.16 -4.67
C THR A 64 -6.83 4.07 -5.31
N LEU A 65 -6.49 2.83 -5.00
CA LEU A 65 -7.26 1.64 -5.37
C LEU A 65 -7.43 0.76 -4.13
N LEU A 66 -8.65 0.77 -3.58
CA LEU A 66 -9.06 -0.18 -2.55
C LEU A 66 -9.70 -1.38 -3.24
N LEU A 67 -9.24 -2.59 -2.93
CA LEU A 67 -9.75 -3.80 -3.59
C LEU A 67 -9.97 -4.92 -2.59
N ASP A 68 -10.87 -5.85 -2.95
CA ASP A 68 -11.03 -7.11 -2.24
C ASP A 68 -10.09 -8.14 -2.86
N LEU A 69 -9.10 -8.57 -2.08
CA LEU A 69 -8.18 -9.63 -2.49
C LEU A 69 -8.83 -11.02 -2.43
N LEU A 70 -9.93 -11.15 -1.68
CA LEU A 70 -10.75 -12.36 -1.59
C LEU A 70 -12.21 -12.01 -1.85
N GLU A 71 -12.93 -12.91 -2.52
CA GLU A 71 -14.38 -12.84 -2.64
C GLU A 71 -15.01 -13.10 -1.27
N GLU A 72 -16.16 -12.49 -0.97
CA GLU A 72 -16.84 -12.60 0.31
C GLU A 72 -17.07 -14.06 0.74
N ALA A 73 -17.54 -14.91 -0.17
CA ALA A 73 -17.72 -16.35 0.08
C ALA A 73 -16.43 -17.14 0.37
N VAL A 74 -15.26 -16.56 0.08
CA VAL A 74 -13.93 -17.18 0.26
C VAL A 74 -13.20 -16.59 1.43
N SER A 75 -13.60 -15.40 1.90
CA SER A 75 -13.02 -14.72 3.06
C SER A 75 -13.28 -15.48 4.39
N GLU A 76 -14.23 -16.39 4.42
CA GLU A 76 -14.51 -17.27 5.56
C GLU A 76 -13.54 -18.47 5.64
N ASP A 77 -12.84 -18.83 4.54
CA ASP A 77 -11.82 -19.88 4.56
C ASP A 77 -10.48 -19.33 5.06
N GLN A 78 -10.19 -19.53 6.34
CA GLN A 78 -8.96 -19.08 7.00
C GLN A 78 -7.69 -19.49 6.25
N ARG A 79 -7.66 -20.65 5.57
CA ARG A 79 -6.49 -21.10 4.80
C ARG A 79 -6.18 -20.15 3.65
N LYS A 80 -7.20 -19.57 3.01
CA LYS A 80 -7.04 -18.62 1.90
C LYS A 80 -6.73 -17.20 2.38
N VAL A 81 -7.24 -16.84 3.55
CA VAL A 81 -6.96 -15.53 4.19
C VAL A 81 -5.47 -15.39 4.53
N PHE A 82 -4.80 -16.52 4.83
CA PHE A 82 -3.36 -16.57 5.12
C PHE A 82 -2.51 -17.08 3.95
N ASP A 83 -3.11 -17.35 2.78
CA ASP A 83 -2.35 -17.67 1.56
C ASP A 83 -1.76 -16.39 0.94
N ILE A 84 -0.70 -15.90 1.57
CA ILE A 84 -0.03 -14.67 1.17
C ILE A 84 0.47 -14.70 -0.27
N LYS A 85 0.83 -15.88 -0.80
CA LYS A 85 1.30 -16.03 -2.18
C LYS A 85 0.16 -15.79 -3.17
N LEU A 86 -1.02 -16.35 -2.90
CA LEU A 86 -2.24 -16.12 -3.69
C LEU A 86 -2.67 -14.66 -3.62
N LEU A 87 -2.66 -14.06 -2.41
CA LEU A 87 -3.05 -12.66 -2.24
C LEU A 87 -2.07 -11.73 -2.98
N ALA A 88 -0.77 -12.04 -2.96
CA ALA A 88 0.24 -11.28 -3.70
C ALA A 88 0.03 -11.38 -5.22
N GLU A 89 -0.32 -12.55 -5.77
CA GLU A 89 -0.66 -12.72 -7.19
C GLU A 89 -1.87 -11.86 -7.59
N ARG A 90 -2.86 -11.77 -6.73
CA ARG A 90 -4.03 -10.91 -6.95
C ARG A 90 -3.68 -9.42 -6.90
N LEU A 91 -2.84 -9.03 -5.93
CA LEU A 91 -2.34 -7.65 -5.86
C LEU A 91 -1.50 -7.29 -7.09
N GLN A 92 -0.68 -8.22 -7.60
CA GLN A 92 0.05 -8.03 -8.86
C GLN A 92 -0.89 -7.91 -10.07
N SER A 93 -1.99 -8.68 -10.12
CA SER A 93 -3.03 -8.51 -11.16
C SER A 93 -3.63 -7.10 -11.14
N ALA A 94 -3.84 -6.53 -9.94
CA ALA A 94 -4.30 -5.15 -9.80
C ALA A 94 -3.23 -4.14 -10.26
N ALA A 95 -1.96 -4.38 -9.95
CA ALA A 95 -0.85 -3.56 -10.44
C ALA A 95 -0.77 -3.56 -11.97
N ASP A 96 -0.90 -4.71 -12.60
CA ASP A 96 -0.88 -4.84 -14.06
C ASP A 96 -2.11 -4.18 -14.71
N TRP A 97 -3.24 -4.19 -14.04
CA TRP A 97 -4.42 -3.47 -14.48
C TRP A 97 -4.19 -1.95 -14.40
N LEU A 98 -3.63 -1.43 -13.29
CA LEU A 98 -3.28 -0.01 -13.13
C LEU A 98 -2.30 0.49 -14.20
N LYS A 99 -1.33 -0.34 -14.61
CA LYS A 99 -0.39 -0.03 -15.70
C LYS A 99 -1.06 0.09 -17.07
N ARG A 100 -2.28 -0.43 -17.26
CA ARG A 100 -3.06 -0.36 -18.51
C ARG A 100 -4.20 0.64 -18.45
N GLU A 101 -4.65 1.01 -17.27
CA GLU A 101 -5.73 1.97 -17.05
C GLU A 101 -5.28 3.38 -17.49
N PRO A 102 -6.00 4.03 -18.43
CA PRO A 102 -5.58 5.32 -18.99
C PRO A 102 -5.29 6.40 -17.94
N ALA A 103 -6.04 6.41 -16.84
CA ALA A 103 -5.91 7.41 -15.78
C ALA A 103 -4.68 7.19 -14.88
N THR A 104 -4.13 5.97 -14.82
CA THR A 104 -3.05 5.62 -13.86
C THR A 104 -1.80 5.05 -14.51
N LYS A 105 -1.82 4.68 -15.80
CA LYS A 105 -0.72 3.98 -16.49
C LYS A 105 0.63 4.70 -16.47
N ALA A 106 0.64 6.01 -16.31
CA ALA A 106 1.86 6.83 -16.23
C ALA A 106 2.29 7.11 -14.79
N LEU A 107 1.51 6.68 -13.79
CA LEU A 107 1.78 6.94 -12.39
C LEU A 107 2.68 5.87 -11.78
N ARG A 108 3.58 6.29 -10.88
CA ARG A 108 4.38 5.34 -10.07
C ARG A 108 3.47 4.66 -9.05
N LEU A 109 3.62 3.35 -8.93
CA LEU A 109 2.80 2.51 -8.06
C LEU A 109 3.43 2.38 -6.67
N GLY A 110 2.61 2.51 -5.62
CA GLY A 110 2.91 2.11 -4.25
C GLY A 110 1.93 1.07 -3.75
N TYR A 111 2.33 0.34 -2.69
CA TYR A 111 1.46 -0.56 -1.95
C TYR A 111 1.27 -0.10 -0.51
N PHE A 112 0.02 -0.05 -0.05
CA PHE A 112 -0.32 0.11 1.35
C PHE A 112 -0.90 -1.21 1.87
N GLY A 113 -0.22 -1.85 2.82
CA GLY A 113 -0.64 -3.12 3.41
C GLY A 113 -1.02 -2.96 4.88
N ALA A 114 -2.17 -3.54 5.28
CA ALA A 114 -2.62 -3.55 6.66
C ALA A 114 -2.62 -4.99 7.23
N SER A 115 -2.04 -5.20 8.41
CA SER A 115 -1.98 -6.51 9.07
C SER A 115 -1.40 -7.59 8.12
N THR A 116 -2.12 -8.68 7.82
CA THR A 116 -1.72 -9.71 6.84
C THR A 116 -1.51 -9.14 5.43
N GLY A 117 -2.23 -8.07 5.07
CA GLY A 117 -2.05 -7.36 3.80
C GLY A 117 -0.67 -6.74 3.64
N ALA A 118 0.04 -6.44 4.73
CA ALA A 118 1.43 -5.97 4.66
C ALA A 118 2.38 -7.07 4.15
N GLY A 119 2.22 -8.31 4.64
CA GLY A 119 2.95 -9.47 4.07
C GLY A 119 2.66 -9.65 2.59
N THR A 120 1.39 -9.52 2.19
CA THR A 120 0.95 -9.55 0.79
C THR A 120 1.65 -8.48 -0.06
N ALA A 121 1.67 -7.23 0.40
CA ALA A 121 2.30 -6.11 -0.28
C ALA A 121 3.83 -6.31 -0.44
N LEU A 122 4.50 -6.82 0.60
CA LEU A 122 5.94 -7.10 0.57
C LEU A 122 6.29 -8.24 -0.38
N VAL A 123 5.50 -9.33 -0.41
CA VAL A 123 5.71 -10.42 -1.38
C VAL A 123 5.48 -9.92 -2.81
N ALA A 124 4.43 -9.15 -3.06
CA ALA A 124 4.16 -8.58 -4.39
C ALA A 124 5.28 -7.63 -4.83
N ALA A 125 5.79 -6.78 -3.95
CA ALA A 125 6.89 -5.86 -4.23
C ALA A 125 8.22 -6.60 -4.49
N ALA A 126 8.48 -7.70 -3.80
CA ALA A 126 9.68 -8.51 -4.02
C ALA A 126 9.64 -9.27 -5.37
N ARG A 127 8.44 -9.67 -5.83
CA ARG A 127 8.26 -10.40 -7.11
C ARG A 127 8.35 -9.51 -8.35
N ASP A 128 7.99 -8.22 -8.23
CA ASP A 128 8.12 -7.23 -9.31
C ASP A 128 8.75 -5.92 -8.79
N PRO A 129 10.07 -5.97 -8.47
CA PRO A 129 10.75 -4.84 -7.83
C PRO A 129 10.83 -3.60 -8.73
N ALA A 130 10.77 -3.77 -10.05
CA ALA A 130 10.78 -2.64 -10.99
C ALA A 130 9.44 -1.87 -11.04
N ALA A 131 8.34 -2.53 -10.69
CA ALA A 131 7.00 -1.95 -10.76
C ALA A 131 6.65 -1.08 -9.55
N VAL A 132 7.24 -1.36 -8.37
CA VAL A 132 6.80 -0.79 -7.10
C VAL A 132 7.76 0.28 -6.62
N GLY A 133 7.26 1.50 -6.49
CA GLY A 133 8.03 2.66 -6.07
C GLY A 133 8.11 2.87 -4.56
N ALA A 134 7.17 2.34 -3.78
CA ALA A 134 7.17 2.41 -2.32
C ALA A 134 6.21 1.41 -1.69
N VAL A 135 6.49 0.99 -0.46
CA VAL A 135 5.60 0.17 0.37
C VAL A 135 5.39 0.85 1.73
N VAL A 136 4.15 0.85 2.22
CA VAL A 136 3.80 1.21 3.59
C VAL A 136 3.07 0.03 4.23
N SER A 137 3.52 -0.37 5.41
CA SER A 137 2.94 -1.42 6.25
C SER A 137 2.36 -0.79 7.51
N ARG A 138 1.06 -0.98 7.77
CA ARG A 138 0.37 -0.52 8.98
C ARG A 138 -0.01 -1.72 9.86
N GLY A 139 0.52 -1.79 11.10
CA GLY A 139 0.29 -2.91 12.01
C GLY A 139 0.58 -4.24 11.32
N GLY A 140 1.62 -4.26 10.49
CA GLY A 140 1.82 -5.32 9.51
C GLY A 140 2.40 -6.61 10.07
N ARG A 141 2.14 -7.71 9.36
CA ARG A 141 2.71 -9.05 9.58
C ARG A 141 3.78 -9.34 8.51
N PRO A 142 4.94 -8.63 8.55
CA PRO A 142 6.01 -8.83 7.57
C PRO A 142 6.69 -10.20 7.70
N ASP A 143 6.54 -10.88 8.84
CA ASP A 143 6.97 -12.27 9.06
C ASP A 143 6.38 -13.23 8.04
N LEU A 144 5.16 -12.97 7.56
CA LEU A 144 4.49 -13.75 6.50
C LEU A 144 5.19 -13.59 5.13
N ALA A 145 6.04 -12.60 4.97
CA ALA A 145 6.84 -12.35 3.78
C ALA A 145 8.34 -12.64 3.99
N ARG A 146 8.73 -13.31 5.09
CA ARG A 146 10.13 -13.47 5.55
C ARG A 146 11.09 -13.84 4.42
N ASP A 147 10.76 -14.85 3.63
CA ASP A 147 11.61 -15.38 2.55
C ASP A 147 11.77 -14.42 1.36
N TYR A 148 10.98 -13.36 1.32
CA TYR A 148 10.95 -12.37 0.25
C TYR A 148 11.57 -11.03 0.65
N LEU A 149 11.75 -10.75 1.95
CA LEU A 149 12.14 -9.43 2.44
C LEU A 149 13.46 -8.93 1.85
N SER A 150 14.45 -9.81 1.70
CA SER A 150 15.74 -9.44 1.12
C SER A 150 15.69 -9.04 -0.35
N ALA A 151 14.65 -9.46 -1.07
CA ALA A 151 14.43 -9.14 -2.48
C ALA A 151 13.60 -7.85 -2.70
N VAL A 152 13.02 -7.27 -1.64
CA VAL A 152 12.29 -6.01 -1.73
C VAL A 152 13.26 -4.88 -2.02
N GLN A 153 13.05 -4.17 -3.16
CA GLN A 153 13.84 -3.01 -3.55
C GLN A 153 13.13 -1.68 -3.28
N ALA A 154 11.79 -1.71 -3.21
CA ALA A 154 10.97 -0.54 -2.95
C ALA A 154 11.26 0.04 -1.56
N PRO A 155 11.46 1.36 -1.41
CA PRO A 155 11.49 2.03 -0.12
C PRO A 155 10.30 1.60 0.74
N THR A 156 10.57 1.12 1.97
CA THR A 156 9.57 0.47 2.83
C THR A 156 9.45 1.18 4.18
N LEU A 157 8.23 1.61 4.52
CA LEU A 157 7.88 2.15 5.83
C LEU A 157 7.04 1.12 6.62
N LEU A 158 7.51 0.77 7.81
CA LEU A 158 6.80 -0.07 8.77
C LEU A 158 6.24 0.82 9.89
N ILE A 159 4.91 0.81 10.10
CA ILE A 159 4.22 1.59 11.13
C ILE A 159 3.55 0.61 12.07
N VAL A 160 3.86 0.68 13.36
CA VAL A 160 3.38 -0.26 14.37
C VAL A 160 2.85 0.52 15.58
N GLY A 161 1.78 0.02 16.21
CA GLY A 161 1.26 0.57 17.45
C GLY A 161 2.18 0.28 18.64
N GLY A 162 2.38 1.27 19.52
CA GLY A 162 3.26 1.16 20.68
C GLY A 162 2.78 0.19 21.75
N ASN A 163 1.50 -0.21 21.70
CA ASN A 163 0.89 -1.20 22.60
C ASN A 163 0.72 -2.58 21.91
N ASP A 164 1.45 -2.85 20.81
CA ASP A 164 1.39 -4.11 20.06
C ASP A 164 2.78 -4.78 20.05
N ASP A 165 3.23 -5.20 21.26
CA ASP A 165 4.59 -5.70 21.51
C ASP A 165 5.00 -6.82 20.55
N VAL A 166 4.09 -7.78 20.29
CA VAL A 166 4.35 -8.92 19.39
C VAL A 166 4.62 -8.42 17.98
N VAL A 167 3.83 -7.48 17.48
CA VAL A 167 3.97 -6.94 16.13
C VAL A 167 5.18 -6.02 16.03
N ILE A 168 5.55 -5.32 17.10
CA ILE A 168 6.80 -4.55 17.17
C ILE A 168 8.00 -5.48 16.91
N GLU A 169 8.10 -6.58 17.66
CA GLU A 169 9.19 -7.54 17.51
C GLU A 169 9.27 -8.12 16.06
N LEU A 170 8.13 -8.49 15.48
CA LEU A 170 8.06 -8.99 14.11
C LEU A 170 8.55 -7.97 13.09
N ASN A 171 8.21 -6.69 13.29
CA ASN A 171 8.64 -5.61 12.39
C ASN A 171 10.11 -5.23 12.58
N GLU A 172 10.66 -5.31 13.78
CA GLU A 172 12.09 -5.17 14.02
C GLU A 172 12.91 -6.28 13.35
N GLN A 173 12.40 -7.53 13.40
CA GLN A 173 13.01 -8.64 12.68
C GLN A 173 12.99 -8.41 11.16
N ALA A 174 11.86 -7.97 10.61
CA ALA A 174 11.74 -7.65 9.19
C ALA A 174 12.63 -6.48 8.78
N LEU A 175 12.73 -5.45 9.62
CA LEU A 175 13.62 -4.31 9.37
C LEU A 175 15.07 -4.76 9.17
N ARG A 176 15.54 -5.77 9.91
CA ARG A 176 16.90 -6.32 9.73
C ARG A 176 17.07 -7.05 8.39
N LEU A 177 16.03 -7.68 7.87
CA LEU A 177 16.06 -8.47 6.63
C LEU A 177 15.84 -7.64 5.35
N LEU A 178 15.21 -6.50 5.44
CA LEU A 178 15.04 -5.58 4.32
C LEU A 178 16.39 -4.93 3.99
N HIS A 179 16.75 -4.83 2.69
CA HIS A 179 17.98 -4.18 2.21
C HIS A 179 17.70 -2.86 1.47
N CYS A 180 16.44 -2.54 1.17
CA CYS A 180 16.02 -1.27 0.58
C CYS A 180 16.11 -0.10 1.58
N PRO A 181 15.91 1.16 1.15
CA PRO A 181 15.62 2.27 2.03
C PRO A 181 14.41 1.93 2.91
N LYS A 182 14.55 2.00 4.23
CA LYS A 182 13.57 1.49 5.18
C LYS A 182 13.47 2.33 6.43
N GLN A 183 12.29 2.33 7.05
CA GLN A 183 12.04 2.98 8.33
C GLN A 183 11.03 2.17 9.13
N LEU A 184 11.20 2.10 10.44
CA LEU A 184 10.22 1.62 11.41
C LEU A 184 9.79 2.81 12.28
N VAL A 185 8.49 3.03 12.40
CA VAL A 185 7.90 4.05 13.26
C VAL A 185 6.93 3.37 14.23
N ILE A 186 7.15 3.58 15.52
CA ILE A 186 6.26 3.13 16.58
C ILE A 186 5.37 4.32 16.94
N VAL A 187 4.03 4.14 16.85
CA VAL A 187 3.05 5.16 17.22
C VAL A 187 2.67 4.99 18.70
N PRO A 188 3.08 5.91 19.58
CA PRO A 188 2.84 5.75 21.01
C PRO A 188 1.35 5.62 21.34
N GLY A 189 1.00 4.72 22.26
CA GLY A 189 -0.36 4.51 22.74
C GLY A 189 -1.30 3.79 21.77
N ALA A 190 -0.91 3.57 20.52
CA ALA A 190 -1.73 2.87 19.54
C ALA A 190 -1.72 1.36 19.78
N THR A 191 -2.88 0.71 19.66
CA THR A 191 -3.03 -0.74 19.55
C THR A 191 -2.89 -1.21 18.11
N HIS A 192 -3.08 -2.51 17.85
CA HIS A 192 -2.95 -3.12 16.51
C HIS A 192 -3.81 -2.45 15.43
N VAL A 193 -5.00 -2.00 15.80
CA VAL A 193 -5.98 -1.46 14.83
C VAL A 193 -5.98 0.06 14.72
N PHE A 194 -5.21 0.77 15.58
CA PHE A 194 -5.10 2.24 15.59
C PHE A 194 -6.47 2.91 15.75
N GLU A 195 -7.23 2.49 16.78
CA GLU A 195 -8.56 3.05 17.06
C GLU A 195 -8.53 4.17 18.11
N GLU A 196 -7.38 4.36 18.75
CA GLU A 196 -7.20 5.42 19.74
C GLU A 196 -7.14 6.80 19.03
N PRO A 197 -7.69 7.85 19.66
CA PRO A 197 -7.74 9.19 19.05
C PRO A 197 -6.36 9.69 18.58
N GLY A 198 -6.28 10.15 17.34
CA GLY A 198 -5.07 10.70 16.74
C GLY A 198 -4.10 9.66 16.16
N THR A 199 -4.27 8.35 16.46
CA THR A 199 -3.31 7.33 16.03
C THR A 199 -3.45 6.98 14.55
N LEU A 200 -4.67 6.91 14.03
CA LEU A 200 -4.91 6.67 12.60
C LEU A 200 -4.55 7.89 11.75
N GLU A 201 -4.75 9.09 12.26
CA GLU A 201 -4.29 10.34 11.67
C GLU A 201 -2.76 10.36 11.53
N GLU A 202 -2.04 9.91 12.55
CA GLU A 202 -0.58 9.81 12.51
C GLU A 202 -0.12 8.77 11.47
N VAL A 203 -0.78 7.60 11.39
CA VAL A 203 -0.54 6.61 10.32
C VAL A 203 -0.72 7.24 8.95
N SER A 204 -1.81 7.99 8.76
CA SER A 204 -2.14 8.61 7.47
C SER A 204 -1.13 9.69 7.08
N ARG A 205 -0.68 10.50 8.06
CA ARG A 205 0.36 11.51 7.87
C ARG A 205 1.68 10.87 7.43
N LEU A 206 2.12 9.83 8.14
CA LEU A 206 3.35 9.08 7.84
C LEU A 206 3.28 8.42 6.45
N ALA A 207 2.18 7.76 6.13
CA ALA A 207 1.96 7.12 4.84
C ALA A 207 1.97 8.15 3.70
N LYS A 208 1.27 9.28 3.88
CA LYS A 208 1.26 10.39 2.92
C LYS A 208 2.67 10.90 2.64
N GLU A 209 3.44 11.23 3.67
CA GLU A 209 4.80 11.76 3.53
C GLU A 209 5.71 10.77 2.80
N TRP A 210 5.59 9.46 3.13
CA TRP A 210 6.36 8.41 2.49
C TRP A 210 6.03 8.27 1.01
N PHE A 211 4.75 8.15 0.67
CA PHE A 211 4.33 8.00 -0.72
C PHE A 211 4.60 9.24 -1.56
N VAL A 212 4.34 10.45 -1.05
CA VAL A 212 4.67 11.69 -1.76
C VAL A 212 6.17 11.75 -2.05
N ARG A 213 7.02 11.42 -1.11
CA ARG A 213 8.49 11.42 -1.30
C ARG A 213 8.93 10.46 -2.38
N HIS A 214 8.33 9.26 -2.46
CA HIS A 214 8.85 8.18 -3.30
C HIS A 214 8.08 7.95 -4.60
N LEU A 215 6.84 8.42 -4.71
CA LEU A 215 6.01 8.21 -5.90
C LEU A 215 5.90 9.46 -6.79
N THR A 216 6.06 10.67 -6.22
CA THR A 216 5.98 11.87 -7.06
C THR A 216 7.30 12.10 -7.78
N PRO A 217 7.28 12.50 -9.07
CA PRO A 217 8.50 12.89 -9.76
C PRO A 217 9.18 14.03 -9.00
N SER A 218 10.49 13.95 -8.82
CA SER A 218 11.25 15.08 -8.31
C SER A 218 11.02 16.26 -9.25
N THR A 219 10.37 17.33 -8.79
CA THR A 219 10.40 18.61 -9.50
C THR A 219 11.85 19.03 -9.51
N GLY A 220 12.50 18.86 -10.67
CA GLY A 220 13.93 19.13 -10.85
C GLY A 220 14.25 20.62 -10.61
N LEU A 221 14.50 20.96 -9.36
CA LEU A 221 15.36 22.09 -9.02
C LEU A 221 16.80 21.57 -9.08
N SER A 222 17.37 21.56 -10.29
CA SER A 222 18.83 21.52 -10.42
C SER A 222 19.40 22.65 -9.58
N PRO A 223 20.34 22.39 -8.66
CA PRO A 223 21.06 23.47 -8.02
C PRO A 223 21.77 24.25 -9.14
N LYS A 224 21.45 25.53 -9.29
CA LYS A 224 22.23 26.45 -10.14
C LYS A 224 23.68 26.30 -9.68
N ARG A 225 24.54 25.76 -10.55
CA ARG A 225 25.99 25.91 -10.39
C ARG A 225 26.25 27.42 -10.47
N ASN A 226 26.62 28.02 -9.36
CA ASN A 226 27.25 29.32 -9.39
C ASN A 226 28.64 29.12 -10.02
N GLU A 227 28.81 29.67 -11.20
CA GLU A 227 30.12 29.99 -11.79
C GLU A 227 30.70 31.21 -11.11
#